data_d7a2f31ed670f34d5902864835435e44
#
_entry.id   d7a2f31ed670f34d5902864835435e44
#
_cell.length_a   1.000
_cell.length_b   1.000
_cell.length_c   1.000
_cell.angle_alpha   90.00
_cell.angle_beta   90.00
_cell.angle_gamma   90.00
#
_symmetry.space_group_name_H-M   'P 1'
#
loop_
_entity.id
_entity.type
_entity.pdbx_description
1 polymer ?
#
loop_
_entity_poly.entity_id
_entity_poly.type
_entity_poly.pdbx_seq_one_letter_code
_entity_poly.pdbx_strand_id
1 'polypeptide(L)'
;MIDLKARNKEALKALREQRAAETETVQTRLKAQVKTVNAITAALKNGPQTVPVLSTVTGLPTETVFWYLMSMKKYGKVAEGDQDGDYFQYRLL
;
A
#
# COMPACT_ATOMS: atom_id res chain seq x y z
N MET A 1 34.95 30.80 22.62
CA MET A 1 34.48 29.56 23.20
C MET A 1 33.24 29.11 22.44
N ILE A 2 33.24 27.92 21.87
CA ILE A 2 32.12 27.41 21.11
C ILE A 2 31.03 27.00 22.09
N ASP A 3 29.84 27.57 21.92
CA ASP A 3 28.68 27.17 22.73
C ASP A 3 28.10 25.86 22.22
N LEU A 4 28.47 24.74 22.82
CA LEU A 4 28.04 23.40 22.46
C LEU A 4 26.53 23.22 22.64
N LYS A 5 25.90 23.94 23.56
CA LYS A 5 24.45 23.86 23.79
C LYS A 5 23.67 24.49 22.64
N ALA A 6 24.10 25.63 22.11
CA ALA A 6 23.47 26.25 20.96
C ALA A 6 23.62 25.37 19.71
N ARG A 7 24.77 24.77 19.49
CA ARG A 7 25.04 23.83 18.38
C ARG A 7 24.14 22.60 18.45
N ASN A 8 23.98 22.02 19.66
CA ASN A 8 23.10 20.88 19.86
C ASN A 8 21.64 21.22 19.62
N LYS A 9 21.20 22.43 20.01
CA LYS A 9 19.83 22.89 19.76
C LYS A 9 19.54 23.00 18.24
N GLU A 10 20.47 23.58 17.48
CA GLU A 10 20.30 23.71 16.03
C GLU A 10 20.29 22.33 15.36
N ALA A 11 21.18 21.43 15.75
CA ALA A 11 21.21 20.06 15.22
C ALA A 11 19.91 19.30 15.54
N LEU A 12 19.40 19.42 16.76
CA LEU A 12 18.15 18.80 17.15
C LEU A 12 16.94 19.37 16.40
N LYS A 13 16.93 20.69 16.19
CA LYS A 13 15.88 21.35 15.40
C LYS A 13 15.87 20.87 13.95
N ALA A 14 17.04 20.79 13.33
CA ALA A 14 17.18 20.29 11.96
C ALA A 14 16.70 18.83 11.85
N LEU A 15 17.05 17.97 12.82
CA LEU A 15 16.59 16.57 12.87
C LEU A 15 15.07 16.47 13.02
N ARG A 16 14.47 17.32 13.86
CA ARG A 16 13.01 17.35 14.03
C ARG A 16 12.29 17.75 12.75
N GLU A 17 12.78 18.76 12.05
CA GLU A 17 12.21 19.20 10.78
C GLU A 17 12.32 18.10 9.72
N GLN A 18 13.46 17.42 9.64
CA GLN A 18 13.67 16.30 8.73
C GLN A 18 12.73 15.12 9.03
N ARG A 19 12.58 14.77 10.31
CA ARG A 19 11.65 13.70 10.73
C ARG A 19 10.20 14.05 10.44
N ALA A 20 9.79 15.30 10.64
CA ALA A 20 8.44 15.74 10.31
C ALA A 20 8.14 15.58 8.81
N ALA A 21 9.09 15.98 7.95
CA ALA A 21 8.96 15.82 6.51
C ALA A 21 8.89 14.33 6.10
N GLU A 22 9.74 13.48 6.68
CA GLU A 22 9.72 12.03 6.44
C GLU A 22 8.41 11.41 6.90
N THR A 23 7.89 11.80 8.06
CA THR A 23 6.62 11.31 8.59
C THR A 23 5.46 11.68 7.67
N GLU A 24 5.40 12.90 7.16
CA GLU A 24 4.37 13.32 6.22
C GLU A 24 4.41 12.50 4.93
N THR A 25 5.60 12.24 4.37
CA THR A 25 5.77 11.41 3.18
C THR A 25 5.29 9.98 3.43
N VAL A 26 5.66 9.39 4.56
CA VAL A 26 5.23 8.04 4.94
C VAL A 26 3.72 7.98 5.11
N GLN A 27 3.10 8.96 5.78
CA GLN A 27 1.65 9.03 5.95
C GLN A 27 0.92 9.15 4.61
N THR A 28 1.43 9.93 3.68
CA THR A 28 0.87 10.06 2.34
C THR A 28 0.92 8.73 1.58
N ARG A 29 2.04 8.00 1.66
CA ARG A 29 2.18 6.67 1.07
C ARG A 29 1.23 5.66 1.69
N LEU A 30 1.10 5.66 3.01
CA LEU A 30 0.18 4.77 3.73
C LEU A 30 -1.28 5.04 3.33
N LYS A 31 -1.68 6.30 3.21
CA LYS A 31 -3.02 6.67 2.75
C LYS A 31 -3.28 6.18 1.33
N ALA A 32 -2.33 6.33 0.43
CA ALA A 32 -2.43 5.84 -0.94
C ALA A 32 -2.54 4.31 -0.98
N GLN A 33 -1.77 3.59 -0.18
CA GLN A 33 -1.82 2.13 -0.06
C GLN A 33 -3.17 1.67 0.51
N VAL A 34 -3.67 2.30 1.55
CA VAL A 34 -4.99 1.99 2.12
C VAL A 34 -6.10 2.19 1.10
N LYS A 35 -6.04 3.28 0.34
CA LYS A 35 -7.00 3.57 -0.74
C LYS A 35 -6.98 2.48 -1.80
N THR A 36 -5.79 2.05 -2.22
CA THR A 36 -5.60 0.98 -3.21
C THR A 36 -6.14 -0.35 -2.69
N VAL A 37 -5.79 -0.74 -1.47
CA VAL A 37 -6.28 -1.98 -0.83
C VAL A 37 -7.80 -1.94 -0.71
N ASN A 38 -8.38 -0.82 -0.30
CA ASN A 38 -9.83 -0.67 -0.18
C ASN A 38 -10.53 -0.79 -1.53
N ALA A 39 -9.96 -0.24 -2.60
CA ALA A 39 -10.51 -0.36 -3.95
C ALA A 39 -10.52 -1.82 -4.42
N ILE A 40 -9.43 -2.55 -4.22
CA ILE A 40 -9.32 -3.98 -4.55
C ILE A 40 -10.31 -4.79 -3.70
N THR A 41 -10.38 -4.54 -2.41
CA THR A 41 -11.30 -5.21 -1.49
C THR A 41 -12.75 -4.99 -1.89
N ALA A 42 -13.13 -3.76 -2.22
CA ALA A 42 -14.48 -3.43 -2.67
C ALA A 42 -14.85 -4.17 -3.96
N ALA A 43 -13.91 -4.28 -4.90
CA ALA A 43 -14.11 -5.04 -6.14
C ALA A 43 -14.29 -6.54 -5.84
N LEU A 44 -13.52 -7.10 -4.91
CA LEU A 44 -13.61 -8.51 -4.53
C LEU A 44 -14.87 -8.84 -3.73
N LYS A 45 -15.51 -7.87 -3.10
CA LYS A 45 -16.79 -8.08 -2.40
C LYS A 45 -17.92 -8.52 -3.34
N ASN A 46 -17.81 -8.20 -4.62
CA ASN A 46 -18.78 -8.62 -5.63
C ASN A 46 -18.58 -10.07 -6.09
N GLY A 47 -17.57 -10.76 -5.58
CA GLY A 47 -17.26 -12.14 -5.89
C GLY A 47 -15.82 -12.35 -6.30
N PRO A 48 -15.39 -13.60 -6.56
CA PRO A 48 -14.02 -13.88 -7.01
C PRO A 48 -13.75 -13.23 -8.37
N GLN A 49 -12.55 -12.63 -8.51
CA GLN A 49 -12.16 -11.93 -9.73
C GLN A 49 -10.68 -12.17 -10.05
N THR A 50 -10.35 -12.11 -11.33
CA THR A 50 -8.97 -12.24 -11.82
C THR A 50 -8.23 -10.91 -11.78
N VAL A 51 -6.90 -10.96 -11.90
CA VAL A 51 -6.04 -9.76 -11.95
C VAL A 51 -6.44 -8.80 -13.08
N PRO A 52 -6.65 -9.25 -14.33
CA PRO A 52 -7.08 -8.34 -15.41
C PRO A 52 -8.41 -7.64 -15.12
N VAL A 53 -9.38 -8.35 -14.55
CA VAL A 53 -10.68 -7.77 -14.20
C VAL A 53 -10.50 -6.71 -13.10
N LEU A 54 -9.73 -7.02 -12.06
CA LEU A 54 -9.43 -6.08 -10.99
C LEU A 54 -8.70 -4.84 -11.50
N SER A 55 -7.77 -5.01 -12.43
CA SER A 55 -7.08 -3.90 -13.09
C SER A 55 -8.07 -2.97 -13.80
N THR A 56 -9.01 -3.53 -14.54
CA THR A 56 -10.04 -2.76 -15.25
C THR A 56 -10.98 -2.03 -14.28
N VAL A 57 -11.46 -2.72 -13.26
CA VAL A 57 -12.42 -2.18 -12.29
C VAL A 57 -11.80 -1.08 -11.42
N THR A 58 -10.56 -1.27 -10.97
CA THR A 58 -9.86 -0.32 -10.08
C THR A 58 -9.14 0.78 -10.84
N GLY A 59 -8.88 0.62 -12.13
CA GLY A 59 -8.07 1.54 -12.92
C GLY A 59 -6.57 1.45 -12.62
N LEU A 60 -6.13 0.42 -11.92
CA LEU A 60 -4.73 0.22 -11.56
C LEU A 60 -4.02 -0.69 -12.57
N PRO A 61 -2.70 -0.53 -12.77
CA PRO A 61 -1.92 -1.47 -13.58
C PRO A 61 -2.00 -2.90 -13.04
N THR A 62 -1.97 -3.89 -13.94
CA THR A 62 -2.03 -5.31 -13.55
C THR A 62 -0.91 -5.70 -12.59
N GLU A 63 0.29 -5.19 -12.78
CA GLU A 63 1.44 -5.43 -11.90
C GLU A 63 1.17 -4.95 -10.47
N THR A 64 0.59 -3.76 -10.34
CA THR A 64 0.22 -3.18 -9.05
C THR A 64 -0.85 -4.02 -8.35
N VAL A 65 -1.90 -4.42 -9.08
CA VAL A 65 -2.97 -5.28 -8.55
C VAL A 65 -2.38 -6.62 -8.08
N PHE A 66 -1.55 -7.25 -8.89
CA PHE A 66 -0.91 -8.51 -8.54
C PHE A 66 -0.06 -8.40 -7.28
N TRP A 67 0.74 -7.34 -7.17
CA TRP A 67 1.58 -7.10 -6.00
C TRP A 67 0.74 -6.98 -4.72
N TYR A 68 -0.34 -6.21 -4.77
CA TYR A 68 -1.23 -6.05 -3.61
C TYR A 68 -1.96 -7.34 -3.27
N LEU A 69 -2.40 -8.11 -4.27
CA LEU A 69 -3.05 -9.40 -4.04
C LEU A 69 -2.09 -10.39 -3.37
N MET A 70 -0.84 -10.44 -3.80
CA MET A 70 0.17 -11.31 -3.17
C MET A 70 0.42 -10.90 -1.72
N SER A 71 0.49 -9.59 -1.44
CA SER A 71 0.62 -9.08 -0.08
C SER A 71 -0.59 -9.43 0.78
N MET A 72 -1.80 -9.25 0.26
CA MET A 72 -3.05 -9.59 0.96
C MET A 72 -3.16 -11.10 1.22
N LYS A 73 -2.73 -11.93 0.27
CA LYS A 73 -2.67 -13.38 0.43
C LYS A 73 -1.72 -13.77 1.56
N LYS A 74 -0.55 -13.14 1.61
CA LYS A 74 0.45 -13.37 2.67
C LYS A 74 -0.12 -13.11 4.06
N TYR A 75 -0.96 -12.08 4.18
CA TYR A 75 -1.59 -11.71 5.46
C TYR A 75 -2.94 -12.41 5.70
N GLY A 76 -3.32 -13.36 4.85
CA GLY A 76 -4.54 -14.14 5.03
C GLY A 76 -5.83 -13.40 4.76
N LYS A 77 -5.80 -12.32 3.98
CA LYS A 77 -6.99 -11.52 3.63
C LYS A 77 -7.67 -11.99 2.35
N VAL A 78 -6.93 -12.59 1.44
CA VAL A 78 -7.45 -13.16 0.20
C VAL A 78 -6.86 -14.55 -0.03
N ALA A 79 -7.55 -15.35 -0.83
CA ALA A 79 -7.07 -16.65 -1.27
C ALA A 79 -7.28 -16.80 -2.78
N GLU A 80 -6.45 -17.65 -3.40
CA GLU A 80 -6.68 -18.08 -4.77
C GLU A 80 -7.89 -18.99 -4.83
N GLY A 81 -8.75 -18.74 -5.80
CA GLY A 81 -9.90 -19.58 -6.09
C GLY A 81 -9.71 -20.40 -7.37
N ASP A 82 -10.79 -20.57 -8.12
CA ASP A 82 -10.76 -21.31 -9.37
C ASP A 82 -9.96 -20.61 -10.45
N GLN A 83 -9.38 -21.38 -11.36
CA GLN A 83 -8.67 -20.85 -12.51
C GLN A 83 -9.67 -20.45 -13.60
N ASP A 84 -9.50 -19.23 -14.12
CA ASP A 84 -10.27 -18.71 -15.24
C ASP A 84 -9.31 -18.37 -16.38
N GLY A 85 -9.20 -19.25 -17.37
CA GLY A 85 -8.20 -19.12 -18.43
C GLY A 85 -6.78 -19.24 -17.88
N ASP A 86 -5.94 -18.24 -18.18
CA ASP A 86 -4.55 -18.19 -17.75
C ASP A 86 -4.37 -17.59 -16.34
N TYR A 87 -5.46 -17.16 -15.69
CA TYR A 87 -5.42 -16.45 -14.42
C TYR A 87 -6.26 -17.15 -13.37
N PHE A 88 -5.78 -17.09 -12.12
CA PHE A 88 -6.57 -17.52 -10.97
C PHE A 88 -7.50 -16.41 -10.52
N GLN A 89 -8.69 -16.77 -10.07
CA GLN A 89 -9.57 -15.85 -9.39
C GLN A 89 -9.11 -15.69 -7.94
N TYR A 90 -9.23 -14.49 -7.42
CA TYR A 90 -8.93 -14.18 -6.02
C TYR A 90 -10.24 -13.85 -5.30
N ARG A 91 -10.36 -14.30 -4.07
CA ARG A 91 -11.54 -14.09 -3.24
C ARG A 91 -11.15 -13.57 -1.86
N LEU A 92 -12.05 -12.83 -1.23
CA LEU A 92 -11.88 -12.41 0.16
C LEU A 92 -12.07 -13.60 1.10
N LEU A 93 -11.28 -13.62 2.15
CA LEU A 93 -11.40 -14.58 3.24
C LEU A 93 -12.21 -14.01 4.41
#